data_0f2b00e7b10ef0e49e8b43e15ff86a8b
#
_entry.id   0f2b00e7b10ef0e49e8b43e15ff86a8b
#
_cell.length_a   1.000
_cell.length_b   1.000
_cell.length_c   1.000
_cell.angle_alpha   90.00
_cell.angle_beta   90.00
_cell.angle_gamma   90.00
#
_symmetry.space_group_name_H-M   'P 1'
#
loop_
_entity.id
_entity.type
_entity.pdbx_description
1 polymer ?
#
loop_
_entity_poly.entity_id
_entity_poly.type
_entity_poly.pdbx_seq_one_letter_code
_entity_poly.pdbx_strand_id
1 'polypeptide(L)'
;SDVYKRQDWSTMYDECRKLFEHWKVDFDPKQKVRTLSTAETQMLEILKAISYDAKLIIMDEPTSAITEREVQKLFSFIEELKGKGITIIIITHKIDEVFHVADRVSVLRDGKYIGTSAIQELDHDKLISMMVGREISNVHPPRDFHGGEVVLKVEHLQCGKKVRDVTFEVHKGEILGFAGIVGAGRTETLRCLFGLDHAEQGSVSMGGKEVSIRQPRDAIKNGIAMVTENRKEDGLVLCRSIMENTVLPSTYMNAKNGILQKRAESDIATEMCRKLRVKTPSYEKIVNQLSGGNQQKVIIAKWLMMYPKVLILDEPTRGIDVGAKSEIYQIMNELTEQGVSIIMISSDMEEIMGMADRILVMCEGKISGELHKGEYTQEKILEYAAEVKK
;
A
#
# COMPACT_ATOMS: atom_id res chain seq x y z
N SER A 1 -8.38 29.45 -35.71
CA SER A 1 -9.53 29.01 -34.88
C SER A 1 -10.53 28.09 -35.61
N ASP A 2 -10.35 27.83 -36.93
CA ASP A 2 -11.29 27.02 -37.72
C ASP A 2 -10.89 25.57 -37.98
N VAL A 3 -9.77 25.12 -37.46
CA VAL A 3 -9.23 23.75 -37.67
C VAL A 3 -10.12 22.67 -37.05
N TYR A 4 -10.93 23.00 -36.04
CA TYR A 4 -11.79 22.03 -35.35
C TYR A 4 -13.22 21.93 -35.86
N LYS A 5 -13.61 22.71 -36.85
CA LYS A 5 -15.02 22.75 -37.32
C LYS A 5 -15.39 21.69 -38.36
N ARG A 6 -14.42 20.99 -38.96
CA ARG A 6 -14.67 19.89 -39.92
C ARG A 6 -13.71 18.73 -39.63
N GLN A 7 -14.01 17.97 -38.58
CA GLN A 7 -13.30 16.74 -38.30
C GLN A 7 -13.88 15.61 -39.15
N ASP A 8 -13.02 14.94 -39.92
CA ASP A 8 -13.41 13.73 -40.66
C ASP A 8 -13.35 12.53 -39.70
N TRP A 9 -14.50 12.28 -39.07
CA TRP A 9 -14.66 11.18 -38.11
C TRP A 9 -14.48 9.81 -38.76
N SER A 10 -14.84 9.66 -40.05
CA SER A 10 -14.70 8.38 -40.75
C SER A 10 -13.23 7.99 -40.89
N THR A 11 -12.45 8.88 -41.48
CA THR A 11 -11.01 8.67 -41.66
C THR A 11 -10.31 8.44 -40.31
N MET A 12 -10.67 9.21 -39.27
CA MET A 12 -10.09 9.05 -37.95
C MET A 12 -10.38 7.68 -37.33
N TYR A 13 -11.62 7.19 -37.42
CA TYR A 13 -11.97 5.84 -36.92
C TYR A 13 -11.29 4.74 -37.73
N ASP A 14 -11.13 4.90 -39.03
CA ASP A 14 -10.43 3.93 -39.88
C ASP A 14 -8.92 3.85 -39.58
N GLU A 15 -8.30 4.97 -39.33
CA GLU A 15 -6.89 5.01 -38.86
C GLU A 15 -6.72 4.38 -37.48
N CYS A 16 -7.63 4.66 -36.54
CA CYS A 16 -7.62 4.00 -35.23
C CYS A 16 -7.79 2.48 -35.35
N ARG A 17 -8.71 1.97 -36.21
CA ARG A 17 -8.85 0.53 -36.42
C ARG A 17 -7.58 -0.10 -36.97
N LYS A 18 -6.95 0.50 -37.97
CA LYS A 18 -5.68 0.02 -38.51
C LYS A 18 -4.58 -0.05 -37.45
N LEU A 19 -4.52 0.97 -36.60
CA LEU A 19 -3.58 0.98 -35.48
C LEU A 19 -3.87 -0.14 -34.48
N PHE A 20 -5.12 -0.33 -34.07
CA PHE A 20 -5.54 -1.36 -33.15
C PHE A 20 -5.32 -2.78 -33.70
N GLU A 21 -5.66 -3.01 -34.98
CA GLU A 21 -5.40 -4.27 -35.68
C GLU A 21 -3.90 -4.57 -35.76
N HIS A 22 -3.09 -3.56 -36.13
CA HIS A 22 -1.62 -3.71 -36.22
C HIS A 22 -1.01 -4.16 -34.89
N TRP A 23 -1.51 -3.60 -33.79
CA TRP A 23 -1.01 -3.91 -32.43
C TRP A 23 -1.83 -5.00 -31.71
N LYS A 24 -2.75 -5.66 -32.44
CA LYS A 24 -3.58 -6.77 -31.92
C LYS A 24 -4.34 -6.41 -30.63
N VAL A 25 -4.86 -5.19 -30.57
CA VAL A 25 -5.64 -4.69 -29.45
C VAL A 25 -7.11 -4.63 -29.89
N ASP A 26 -7.97 -5.24 -29.11
CA ASP A 26 -9.41 -5.31 -29.39
C ASP A 26 -10.16 -4.15 -28.73
N PHE A 27 -10.07 -2.96 -29.35
CA PHE A 27 -10.80 -1.78 -28.93
C PHE A 27 -11.79 -1.31 -30.01
N ASP A 28 -12.98 -0.89 -29.59
CA ASP A 28 -13.86 -0.13 -30.46
C ASP A 28 -13.43 1.35 -30.46
N PRO A 29 -13.04 1.92 -31.61
CA PRO A 29 -12.66 3.35 -31.72
C PRO A 29 -13.73 4.33 -31.23
N LYS A 30 -14.99 3.90 -31.16
CA LYS A 30 -16.12 4.70 -30.69
C LYS A 30 -16.39 4.55 -29.19
N GLN A 31 -15.75 3.62 -28.53
CA GLN A 31 -15.91 3.39 -27.10
C GLN A 31 -15.43 4.60 -26.29
N LYS A 32 -16.16 4.94 -25.24
CA LYS A 32 -15.74 6.02 -24.34
C LYS A 32 -14.61 5.53 -23.43
N VAL A 33 -13.50 6.23 -23.36
CA VAL A 33 -12.32 5.89 -22.53
C VAL A 33 -12.70 5.61 -21.06
N ARG A 34 -13.67 6.31 -20.50
CA ARG A 34 -14.16 6.08 -19.12
C ARG A 34 -14.73 4.68 -18.86
N THR A 35 -15.05 3.90 -19.92
CA THR A 35 -15.57 2.53 -19.79
C THR A 35 -14.49 1.47 -19.96
N LEU A 36 -13.26 1.88 -20.24
CA LEU A 36 -12.08 1.01 -20.30
C LEU A 36 -11.58 0.71 -18.89
N SER A 37 -11.01 -0.47 -18.72
CA SER A 37 -10.21 -0.80 -17.51
C SER A 37 -8.95 0.06 -17.46
N THR A 38 -8.31 0.08 -16.30
CA THR A 38 -7.04 0.83 -16.11
C THR A 38 -5.96 0.34 -17.07
N ALA A 39 -5.85 -0.97 -17.27
CA ALA A 39 -4.90 -1.56 -18.20
C ALA A 39 -5.17 -1.20 -19.66
N GLU A 40 -6.45 -1.23 -20.06
CA GLU A 40 -6.84 -0.82 -21.41
C GLU A 40 -6.58 0.66 -21.65
N THR A 41 -6.81 1.50 -20.65
CA THR A 41 -6.49 2.93 -20.73
C THR A 41 -4.98 3.15 -20.89
N GLN A 42 -4.16 2.42 -20.13
CA GLN A 42 -2.70 2.48 -20.24
C GLN A 42 -2.22 2.07 -21.64
N MET A 43 -2.76 0.96 -22.17
CA MET A 43 -2.46 0.51 -23.54
C MET A 43 -2.85 1.54 -24.58
N LEU A 44 -4.01 2.17 -24.41
CA LEU A 44 -4.48 3.22 -25.33
C LEU A 44 -3.56 4.45 -25.31
N GLU A 45 -3.03 4.85 -24.14
CA GLU A 45 -2.05 5.94 -24.05
C GLU A 45 -0.74 5.62 -24.77
N ILE A 46 -0.26 4.38 -24.69
CA ILE A 46 0.93 3.94 -25.42
C ILE A 46 0.67 3.95 -26.93
N LEU A 47 -0.47 3.41 -27.37
CA LEU A 47 -0.86 3.43 -28.79
C LEU A 47 -0.97 4.86 -29.34
N LYS A 48 -1.48 5.78 -28.53
CA LYS A 48 -1.52 7.21 -28.87
C LYS A 48 -0.11 7.78 -29.06
N ALA A 49 0.84 7.47 -28.17
CA ALA A 49 2.24 7.91 -28.31
C ALA A 49 2.87 7.38 -29.59
N ILE A 50 2.61 6.14 -29.96
CA ILE A 50 3.11 5.50 -31.18
C ILE A 50 2.53 6.16 -32.43
N SER A 51 1.26 6.57 -32.41
CA SER A 51 0.58 7.20 -33.57
C SER A 51 1.23 8.52 -34.02
N TYR A 52 2.12 9.08 -33.21
CA TYR A 52 2.92 10.27 -33.53
C TYR A 52 4.33 9.95 -34.09
N ASP A 53 4.58 8.70 -34.51
CA ASP A 53 5.93 8.26 -34.97
C ASP A 53 7.02 8.54 -33.92
N ALA A 54 6.71 8.39 -32.66
CA ALA A 54 7.63 8.67 -31.57
C ALA A 54 8.86 7.75 -31.65
N LYS A 55 10.04 8.33 -31.64
CA LYS A 55 11.34 7.62 -31.58
C LYS A 55 11.75 7.32 -30.14
N LEU A 56 11.19 8.05 -29.19
CA LEU A 56 11.39 7.90 -27.74
C LEU A 56 10.04 7.95 -27.04
N ILE A 57 9.77 6.96 -26.23
CA ILE A 57 8.57 6.89 -25.36
C ILE A 57 9.02 6.89 -23.90
N ILE A 58 8.41 7.73 -23.08
CA ILE A 58 8.62 7.78 -21.63
C ILE A 58 7.37 7.23 -20.96
N MET A 59 7.54 6.21 -20.12
CA MET A 59 6.49 5.55 -19.35
C MET A 59 6.77 5.74 -17.87
N ASP A 60 5.85 6.42 -17.17
CA ASP A 60 5.96 6.66 -15.73
C ASP A 60 5.04 5.69 -14.99
N GLU A 61 5.63 4.78 -14.21
CA GLU A 61 4.96 3.71 -13.46
C GLU A 61 3.87 2.95 -14.25
N PRO A 62 4.17 2.42 -15.44
CA PRO A 62 3.14 1.89 -16.35
C PRO A 62 2.40 0.66 -15.81
N THR A 63 2.90 0.05 -14.73
CA THR A 63 2.38 -1.19 -14.12
C THR A 63 1.72 -1.00 -12.77
N SER A 64 1.63 0.24 -12.27
CA SER A 64 1.20 0.53 -10.89
C SER A 64 -0.25 0.13 -10.57
N ALA A 65 -1.11 -0.01 -11.60
CA ALA A 65 -2.54 -0.24 -11.41
C ALA A 65 -3.11 -1.39 -12.28
N ILE A 66 -2.25 -2.30 -12.74
CA ILE A 66 -2.62 -3.42 -13.61
C ILE A 66 -2.23 -4.76 -12.98
N THR A 67 -2.94 -5.83 -13.38
CA THR A 67 -2.71 -7.19 -12.90
C THR A 67 -1.44 -7.81 -13.50
N GLU A 68 -0.87 -8.83 -12.85
CA GLU A 68 0.32 -9.54 -13.32
C GLU A 68 0.19 -10.03 -14.77
N ARG A 69 -0.98 -10.56 -15.13
CA ARG A 69 -1.25 -10.99 -16.51
C ARG A 69 -1.19 -9.84 -17.52
N GLU A 70 -1.60 -8.66 -17.12
CA GLU A 70 -1.58 -7.46 -17.95
C GLU A 70 -0.17 -6.87 -18.03
N VAL A 71 0.63 -6.97 -16.96
CA VAL A 71 2.07 -6.63 -16.95
C VAL A 71 2.83 -7.43 -18.01
N GLN A 72 2.60 -8.74 -18.10
CA GLN A 72 3.25 -9.59 -19.10
C GLN A 72 2.88 -9.18 -20.54
N LYS A 73 1.64 -8.77 -20.79
CA LYS A 73 1.23 -8.23 -22.10
C LYS A 73 1.95 -6.92 -22.42
N LEU A 74 2.04 -6.03 -21.42
CA LEU A 74 2.75 -4.75 -21.57
C LEU A 74 4.23 -4.98 -21.89
N PHE A 75 4.90 -5.90 -21.22
CA PHE A 75 6.31 -6.23 -21.47
C PHE A 75 6.52 -6.81 -22.88
N SER A 76 5.65 -7.72 -23.32
CA SER A 76 5.70 -8.23 -24.70
C SER A 76 5.55 -7.09 -25.72
N PHE A 77 4.71 -6.12 -25.42
CA PHE A 77 4.52 -4.94 -26.27
C PHE A 77 5.74 -4.02 -26.28
N ILE A 78 6.38 -3.82 -25.11
CA ILE A 78 7.64 -3.06 -25.01
C ILE A 78 8.75 -3.71 -25.83
N GLU A 79 8.90 -5.02 -25.79
CA GLU A 79 9.88 -5.76 -26.58
C GLU A 79 9.62 -5.62 -28.11
N GLU A 80 8.35 -5.63 -28.53
CA GLU A 80 8.00 -5.37 -29.92
C GLU A 80 8.39 -3.95 -30.37
N LEU A 81 8.17 -2.93 -29.50
CA LEU A 81 8.59 -1.55 -29.77
C LEU A 81 10.11 -1.41 -29.86
N LYS A 82 10.86 -2.06 -28.96
CA LYS A 82 12.32 -2.12 -28.99
C LYS A 82 12.80 -2.75 -30.31
N GLY A 83 12.16 -3.85 -30.74
CA GLY A 83 12.46 -4.50 -32.00
C GLY A 83 12.24 -3.62 -33.25
N LYS A 84 11.35 -2.63 -33.15
CA LYS A 84 11.11 -1.61 -34.19
C LYS A 84 12.06 -0.40 -34.10
N GLY A 85 13.03 -0.41 -33.17
CA GLY A 85 14.02 0.64 -32.97
C GLY A 85 13.51 1.85 -32.18
N ILE A 86 12.39 1.72 -31.46
CA ILE A 86 11.88 2.77 -30.57
C ILE A 86 12.65 2.69 -29.25
N THR A 87 13.17 3.83 -28.80
CA THR A 87 13.82 3.95 -27.49
C THR A 87 12.77 4.13 -26.41
N ILE A 88 12.89 3.41 -25.28
CA ILE A 88 11.94 3.48 -24.20
C ILE A 88 12.65 3.86 -22.90
N ILE A 89 12.10 4.82 -22.17
CA ILE A 89 12.49 5.14 -20.80
C ILE A 89 11.34 4.74 -19.90
N ILE A 90 11.59 3.81 -18.99
CA ILE A 90 10.61 3.38 -17.99
C ILE A 90 11.04 3.91 -16.63
N ILE A 91 10.13 4.60 -15.95
CA ILE A 91 10.29 5.00 -14.56
C ILE A 91 9.48 4.01 -13.74
N THR A 92 10.12 3.27 -12.86
CA THR A 92 9.48 2.30 -11.96
C THR A 92 10.27 2.17 -10.66
N HIS A 93 9.60 1.78 -9.61
CA HIS A 93 10.20 1.39 -8.34
C HIS A 93 10.18 -0.13 -8.11
N LYS A 94 9.60 -0.90 -9.04
CA LYS A 94 9.51 -2.36 -8.97
C LYS A 94 10.74 -2.99 -9.61
N ILE A 95 11.58 -3.57 -8.77
CA ILE A 95 12.90 -4.07 -9.16
C ILE A 95 12.79 -5.22 -10.16
N ASP A 96 11.86 -6.15 -9.96
CA ASP A 96 11.66 -7.31 -10.84
C ASP A 96 11.31 -6.88 -12.27
N GLU A 97 10.52 -5.81 -12.43
CA GLU A 97 10.19 -5.25 -13.73
C GLU A 97 11.43 -4.70 -14.45
N VAL A 98 12.33 -4.05 -13.69
CA VAL A 98 13.59 -3.54 -14.22
C VAL A 98 14.44 -4.66 -14.80
N PHE A 99 14.60 -5.77 -14.06
CA PHE A 99 15.38 -6.93 -14.53
C PHE A 99 14.75 -7.64 -15.71
N HIS A 100 13.44 -7.53 -15.88
CA HIS A 100 12.72 -8.19 -16.97
C HIS A 100 12.84 -7.42 -18.31
N VAL A 101 12.81 -6.07 -18.30
CA VAL A 101 12.59 -5.28 -19.51
C VAL A 101 13.74 -4.31 -19.85
N ALA A 102 14.58 -3.94 -18.87
CA ALA A 102 15.60 -2.93 -19.08
C ALA A 102 16.92 -3.49 -19.63
N ASP A 103 17.57 -2.74 -20.52
CA ASP A 103 18.95 -3.01 -20.97
C ASP A 103 19.97 -2.28 -20.09
N ARG A 104 19.59 -1.09 -19.59
CA ARG A 104 20.40 -0.23 -18.71
C ARG A 104 19.52 0.39 -17.64
N VAL A 105 20.08 0.58 -16.47
CA VAL A 105 19.40 1.19 -15.32
C VAL A 105 20.12 2.42 -14.85
N SER A 106 19.40 3.53 -14.75
CA SER A 106 19.87 4.76 -14.11
C SER A 106 19.15 4.97 -12.81
N VAL A 107 19.87 5.09 -11.71
CA VAL A 107 19.29 5.28 -10.38
C VAL A 107 19.32 6.76 -9.99
N LEU A 108 18.13 7.28 -9.63
CA LEU A 108 17.95 8.60 -9.03
C LEU A 108 17.47 8.45 -7.60
N ARG A 109 18.00 9.22 -6.69
CA ARG A 109 17.61 9.22 -5.26
C ARG A 109 17.61 10.63 -4.70
N ASP A 110 16.50 11.04 -4.08
CA ASP A 110 16.32 12.38 -3.52
C ASP A 110 16.66 13.50 -4.52
N GLY A 111 16.30 13.31 -5.80
CA GLY A 111 16.58 14.24 -6.91
C GLY A 111 18.03 14.27 -7.38
N LYS A 112 18.89 13.35 -6.92
CA LYS A 112 20.30 13.25 -7.33
C LYS A 112 20.52 12.00 -8.17
N TYR A 113 21.33 12.15 -9.20
CA TYR A 113 21.84 11.03 -10.01
C TYR A 113 22.87 10.23 -9.18
N ILE A 114 22.67 8.92 -9.06
CA ILE A 114 23.53 8.01 -8.30
C ILE A 114 24.48 7.25 -9.24
N GLY A 115 23.98 6.77 -10.35
CA GLY A 115 24.79 6.03 -11.32
C GLY A 115 23.93 5.37 -12.40
N THR A 116 24.61 4.88 -13.45
CA THR A 116 24.02 4.06 -14.52
C THR A 116 24.86 2.81 -14.71
N SER A 117 24.20 1.66 -14.82
CA SER A 117 24.84 0.37 -15.08
C SER A 117 24.06 -0.42 -16.14
N ALA A 118 24.73 -1.31 -16.84
CA ALA A 118 24.05 -2.33 -17.64
C ALA A 118 23.34 -3.33 -16.73
N ILE A 119 22.21 -3.86 -17.18
CA ILE A 119 21.42 -4.79 -16.34
C ILE A 119 22.22 -6.04 -15.94
N GLN A 120 23.11 -6.52 -16.83
CA GLN A 120 23.97 -7.67 -16.61
C GLN A 120 25.02 -7.47 -15.50
N GLU A 121 25.31 -6.22 -15.13
CA GLU A 121 26.27 -5.84 -14.11
C GLU A 121 25.62 -5.63 -12.72
N LEU A 122 24.29 -5.74 -12.67
CA LEU A 122 23.49 -5.52 -11.47
C LEU A 122 22.89 -6.84 -10.96
N ASP A 123 22.83 -6.97 -9.66
CA ASP A 123 21.95 -7.88 -8.95
C ASP A 123 20.92 -7.08 -8.14
N HIS A 124 19.93 -7.74 -7.57
CA HIS A 124 18.85 -7.12 -6.80
C HIS A 124 19.41 -6.30 -5.63
N ASP A 125 20.36 -6.86 -4.88
CA ASP A 125 20.91 -6.22 -3.67
C ASP A 125 21.70 -4.95 -4.03
N LYS A 126 22.48 -5.00 -5.09
CA LYS A 126 23.25 -3.84 -5.60
C LYS A 126 22.30 -2.73 -6.08
N LEU A 127 21.24 -3.07 -6.81
CA LEU A 127 20.26 -2.09 -7.27
C LEU A 127 19.53 -1.46 -6.09
N ILE A 128 19.08 -2.26 -5.12
CA ILE A 128 18.46 -1.78 -3.86
C ILE A 128 19.43 -0.86 -3.11
N SER A 129 20.68 -1.27 -2.96
CA SER A 129 21.72 -0.45 -2.31
C SER A 129 21.90 0.92 -2.97
N MET A 130 21.92 0.97 -4.30
CA MET A 130 21.99 2.24 -5.04
C MET A 130 20.74 3.11 -4.81
N MET A 131 19.55 2.51 -4.80
CA MET A 131 18.28 3.23 -4.59
C MET A 131 18.14 3.77 -3.17
N VAL A 132 18.54 3.02 -2.16
CA VAL A 132 18.37 3.35 -0.73
C VAL A 132 19.60 4.06 -0.15
N GLY A 133 20.79 3.78 -0.67
CA GLY A 133 22.05 4.47 -0.29
C GLY A 133 22.75 3.94 0.94
N ARG A 134 22.39 2.77 1.38
CA ARG A 134 23.07 1.97 2.39
C ARG A 134 22.96 0.51 1.98
N GLU A 135 23.93 -0.30 2.34
CA GLU A 135 23.77 -1.75 2.20
C GLU A 135 22.57 -2.16 3.06
N ILE A 136 21.50 -2.55 2.41
CA ILE A 136 20.39 -3.18 3.10
C ILE A 136 20.68 -4.67 3.05
N SER A 137 21.38 -5.14 4.08
CA SER A 137 21.59 -6.57 4.26
C SER A 137 20.27 -7.34 4.47
N ASN A 138 19.18 -6.63 4.79
CA ASN A 138 17.81 -7.15 4.84
C ASN A 138 16.83 -6.01 4.58
N VAL A 139 15.99 -6.13 3.56
CA VAL A 139 14.85 -5.22 3.29
C VAL A 139 13.91 -5.22 4.50
N HIS A 140 13.74 -6.38 5.12
CA HIS A 140 12.95 -6.58 6.33
C HIS A 140 13.90 -6.66 7.53
N PRO A 141 13.84 -5.73 8.50
CA PRO A 141 14.71 -5.76 9.66
C PRO A 141 14.46 -7.03 10.47
N PRO A 142 15.53 -7.69 10.96
CA PRO A 142 15.40 -8.89 11.76
C PRO A 142 14.55 -8.62 13.00
N ARG A 143 13.69 -9.56 13.32
CA ARG A 143 12.76 -9.48 14.42
C ARG A 143 12.74 -10.80 15.18
N ASP A 144 12.79 -10.70 16.50
CA ASP A 144 12.72 -11.84 17.40
C ASP A 144 11.54 -11.61 18.37
N PHE A 145 10.48 -12.37 18.18
CA PHE A 145 9.27 -12.31 18.99
C PHE A 145 9.12 -13.60 19.80
N HIS A 146 9.11 -13.49 21.12
CA HIS A 146 9.07 -14.64 22.04
C HIS A 146 7.71 -14.92 22.66
N GLY A 147 6.65 -14.34 22.10
CA GLY A 147 5.31 -14.41 22.69
C GLY A 147 5.10 -13.33 23.77
N GLY A 148 3.85 -13.11 24.12
CA GLY A 148 3.45 -12.09 25.08
C GLY A 148 2.07 -12.39 25.66
N GLU A 149 1.61 -11.57 26.59
CA GLU A 149 0.22 -11.62 27.08
C GLU A 149 -0.76 -11.28 25.94
N VAL A 150 -1.94 -11.88 25.96
CA VAL A 150 -3.01 -11.59 24.99
C VAL A 150 -3.54 -10.18 25.27
N VAL A 151 -3.35 -9.26 24.31
CA VAL A 151 -3.83 -7.87 24.43
C VAL A 151 -5.18 -7.65 23.76
N LEU A 152 -5.47 -8.42 22.71
CA LEU A 152 -6.74 -8.41 21.99
C LEU A 152 -7.17 -9.85 21.73
N LYS A 153 -8.44 -10.13 21.99
CA LYS A 153 -9.10 -11.40 21.63
C LYS A 153 -10.39 -11.08 20.89
N VAL A 154 -10.58 -11.72 19.76
CA VAL A 154 -11.79 -11.64 18.92
C VAL A 154 -12.37 -13.03 18.82
N GLU A 155 -13.66 -13.19 19.13
CA GLU A 155 -14.34 -14.49 19.11
C GLU A 155 -15.61 -14.40 18.27
N HIS A 156 -15.72 -15.29 17.28
CA HIS A 156 -16.90 -15.50 16.44
C HIS A 156 -17.42 -14.23 15.75
N LEU A 157 -16.50 -13.33 15.32
CA LEU A 157 -16.86 -12.07 14.68
C LEU A 157 -17.56 -12.33 13.34
N GLN A 158 -18.74 -11.72 13.17
CA GLN A 158 -19.52 -11.78 11.94
C GLN A 158 -19.95 -10.37 11.53
N CYS A 159 -19.82 -10.08 10.23
CA CYS A 159 -20.18 -8.79 9.66
C CYS A 159 -20.53 -8.94 8.16
N GLY A 160 -21.81 -8.79 7.86
CA GLY A 160 -22.32 -8.95 6.51
C GLY A 160 -22.00 -10.31 5.90
N LYS A 161 -21.79 -10.33 4.58
CA LYS A 161 -21.49 -11.58 3.84
C LYS A 161 -20.00 -11.93 3.81
N LYS A 162 -19.12 -10.98 4.13
CA LYS A 162 -17.67 -11.09 3.94
C LYS A 162 -16.89 -11.46 5.19
N VAL A 163 -17.50 -11.38 6.37
CA VAL A 163 -16.91 -11.83 7.64
C VAL A 163 -17.90 -12.80 8.29
N ARG A 164 -17.59 -14.08 8.24
CA ARG A 164 -18.58 -15.13 8.54
C ARG A 164 -18.41 -15.75 9.94
N ASP A 165 -17.19 -15.96 10.37
CA ASP A 165 -16.85 -16.51 11.69
C ASP A 165 -15.35 -16.38 11.90
N VAL A 166 -14.91 -15.24 12.44
CA VAL A 166 -13.49 -14.95 12.60
C VAL A 166 -13.15 -14.92 14.08
N THR A 167 -12.23 -15.80 14.48
CA THR A 167 -11.71 -15.92 15.85
C THR A 167 -10.21 -15.87 15.84
N PHE A 168 -9.60 -14.94 16.59
CA PHE A 168 -8.15 -14.82 16.72
C PHE A 168 -7.74 -14.03 17.97
N GLU A 169 -6.48 -14.14 18.31
CA GLU A 169 -5.85 -13.41 19.42
C GLU A 169 -4.63 -12.63 18.89
N VAL A 170 -4.31 -11.52 19.55
CA VAL A 170 -3.09 -10.73 19.30
C VAL A 170 -2.31 -10.60 20.59
N HIS A 171 -1.01 -10.87 20.55
CA HIS A 171 -0.15 -10.80 21.70
C HIS A 171 0.59 -9.46 21.76
N LYS A 172 0.96 -9.04 22.96
CA LYS A 172 1.69 -7.79 23.19
C LYS A 172 3.00 -7.75 22.42
N GLY A 173 3.18 -6.70 21.62
CA GLY A 173 4.36 -6.50 20.81
C GLY A 173 4.45 -7.42 19.59
N GLU A 174 3.39 -8.17 19.23
CA GLU A 174 3.30 -9.02 18.05
C GLU A 174 3.03 -8.21 16.79
N ILE A 175 3.58 -8.64 15.66
CA ILE A 175 3.09 -8.30 14.31
C ILE A 175 2.32 -9.50 13.78
N LEU A 176 0.99 -9.43 13.83
CA LEU A 176 0.08 -10.44 13.29
C LEU A 176 -0.28 -10.09 11.84
N GLY A 177 0.13 -10.94 10.90
CA GLY A 177 -0.18 -10.79 9.49
C GLY A 177 -1.53 -11.39 9.11
N PHE A 178 -2.30 -10.70 8.26
CA PHE A 178 -3.50 -11.24 7.61
C PHE A 178 -3.24 -11.41 6.13
N ALA A 179 -3.13 -12.67 5.67
CA ALA A 179 -2.97 -13.06 4.28
C ALA A 179 -4.29 -13.56 3.67
N GLY A 180 -4.35 -13.67 2.35
CA GLY A 180 -5.51 -14.20 1.61
C GLY A 180 -5.66 -13.53 0.25
N ILE A 181 -6.45 -14.12 -0.63
CA ILE A 181 -6.74 -13.57 -1.96
C ILE A 181 -7.62 -12.31 -1.85
N VAL A 182 -7.68 -11.52 -2.93
CA VAL A 182 -8.56 -10.35 -3.01
C VAL A 182 -10.01 -10.79 -2.76
N GLY A 183 -10.68 -10.10 -1.84
CA GLY A 183 -12.06 -10.43 -1.47
C GLY A 183 -12.21 -11.50 -0.37
N ALA A 184 -11.12 -12.01 0.21
CA ALA A 184 -11.17 -12.99 1.31
C ALA A 184 -11.78 -12.47 2.61
N GLY A 185 -11.99 -11.15 2.75
CA GLY A 185 -12.61 -10.54 3.93
C GLY A 185 -11.62 -9.92 4.93
N ARG A 186 -10.33 -9.79 4.57
CA ARG A 186 -9.27 -9.24 5.44
C ARG A 186 -9.59 -7.82 5.93
N THR A 187 -9.70 -6.88 5.01
CA THR A 187 -10.03 -5.47 5.30
C THR A 187 -11.38 -5.35 6.01
N GLU A 188 -12.39 -6.09 5.57
CA GLU A 188 -13.73 -6.06 6.16
C GLU A 188 -13.71 -6.55 7.63
N THR A 189 -12.90 -7.56 7.94
CA THR A 189 -12.71 -8.04 9.34
C THR A 189 -12.15 -6.94 10.22
N LEU A 190 -11.10 -6.25 9.78
CA LEU A 190 -10.47 -5.20 10.59
C LEU A 190 -11.28 -3.90 10.62
N ARG A 191 -12.02 -3.58 9.56
CA ARG A 191 -13.01 -2.49 9.56
C ARG A 191 -14.13 -2.75 10.57
N CYS A 192 -14.62 -3.98 10.66
CA CYS A 192 -15.61 -4.41 11.64
C CYS A 192 -15.06 -4.32 13.07
N LEU A 193 -13.85 -4.82 13.31
CA LEU A 193 -13.14 -4.71 14.59
C LEU A 193 -12.93 -3.24 15.01
N PHE A 194 -12.67 -2.35 14.07
CA PHE A 194 -12.50 -0.92 14.35
C PHE A 194 -13.84 -0.17 14.50
N GLY A 195 -14.98 -0.81 14.18
CA GLY A 195 -16.31 -0.21 14.26
C GLY A 195 -16.66 0.71 13.09
N LEU A 196 -15.99 0.58 11.94
CA LEU A 196 -16.37 1.21 10.67
C LEU A 196 -17.57 0.47 10.04
N ASP A 197 -17.59 -0.85 10.18
CA ASP A 197 -18.68 -1.71 9.75
C ASP A 197 -19.33 -2.34 11.00
N HIS A 198 -20.62 -2.62 10.94
CA HIS A 198 -21.36 -3.09 12.12
C HIS A 198 -21.18 -4.61 12.32
N ALA A 199 -20.68 -5.01 13.49
CA ALA A 199 -20.64 -6.40 13.88
C ALA A 199 -22.06 -6.93 14.18
N GLU A 200 -22.45 -8.02 13.52
CA GLU A 200 -23.74 -8.69 13.75
C GLU A 200 -23.66 -9.66 14.93
N GLN A 201 -22.51 -10.34 15.08
CA GLN A 201 -22.23 -11.29 16.16
C GLN A 201 -20.75 -11.24 16.52
N GLY A 202 -20.43 -11.85 17.66
CA GLY A 202 -19.07 -11.99 18.17
C GLY A 202 -18.79 -11.10 19.37
N SER A 203 -17.64 -11.35 19.99
CA SER A 203 -17.15 -10.57 21.13
C SER A 203 -15.71 -10.12 20.91
N VAL A 204 -15.36 -8.99 21.49
CA VAL A 204 -14.02 -8.42 21.49
C VAL A 204 -13.59 -8.18 22.92
N SER A 205 -12.40 -8.64 23.28
CA SER A 205 -11.81 -8.40 24.59
C SER A 205 -10.46 -7.71 24.48
N MET A 206 -10.21 -6.70 25.30
CA MET A 206 -8.95 -5.99 25.42
C MET A 206 -8.33 -6.20 26.80
N GLY A 207 -7.14 -6.83 26.85
CA GLY A 207 -6.47 -7.16 28.13
C GLY A 207 -7.36 -8.00 29.06
N GLY A 208 -8.09 -8.97 28.51
CA GLY A 208 -8.99 -9.87 29.23
C GLY A 208 -10.33 -9.28 29.65
N LYS A 209 -10.64 -8.03 29.25
CA LYS A 209 -11.95 -7.40 29.51
C LYS A 209 -12.74 -7.26 28.22
N GLU A 210 -13.98 -7.73 28.23
CA GLU A 210 -14.88 -7.57 27.10
C GLU A 210 -15.19 -6.08 26.88
N VAL A 211 -15.16 -5.66 25.60
CA VAL A 211 -15.40 -4.28 25.17
C VAL A 211 -16.45 -4.24 24.06
N SER A 212 -17.35 -3.26 24.11
CA SER A 212 -18.34 -3.04 23.06
C SER A 212 -17.81 -2.00 22.07
N ILE A 213 -17.66 -2.39 20.81
CA ILE A 213 -17.22 -1.53 19.73
C ILE A 213 -18.35 -1.40 18.72
N ARG A 214 -19.01 -0.26 18.69
CA ARG A 214 -20.12 0.04 17.77
C ARG A 214 -19.75 1.10 16.73
N GLN A 215 -18.71 1.86 17.00
CA GLN A 215 -18.21 2.94 16.16
C GLN A 215 -16.70 3.14 16.40
N PRO A 216 -15.96 3.77 15.49
CA PRO A 216 -14.50 3.97 15.61
C PRO A 216 -14.06 4.62 16.92
N ARG A 217 -14.89 5.52 17.46
CA ARG A 217 -14.60 6.17 18.75
C ARG A 217 -14.51 5.19 19.91
N ASP A 218 -15.27 4.09 19.87
CA ASP A 218 -15.22 3.08 20.91
C ASP A 218 -13.92 2.26 20.79
N ALA A 219 -13.50 1.90 19.58
CA ALA A 219 -12.23 1.24 19.35
C ALA A 219 -11.05 2.10 19.84
N ILE A 220 -11.03 3.38 19.47
CA ILE A 220 -9.99 4.33 19.90
C ILE A 220 -9.91 4.43 21.42
N LYS A 221 -11.05 4.54 22.12
CA LYS A 221 -11.09 4.59 23.59
C LYS A 221 -10.54 3.32 24.26
N ASN A 222 -10.64 2.17 23.58
CA ASN A 222 -10.12 0.90 24.05
C ASN A 222 -8.67 0.65 23.61
N GLY A 223 -8.03 1.62 22.95
CA GLY A 223 -6.63 1.55 22.54
C GLY A 223 -6.40 0.83 21.21
N ILE A 224 -7.39 0.80 20.31
CA ILE A 224 -7.24 0.30 18.94
C ILE A 224 -7.20 1.51 18.00
N ALA A 225 -6.24 1.53 17.09
CA ALA A 225 -6.12 2.51 16.01
C ALA A 225 -6.02 1.80 14.67
N MET A 226 -6.42 2.49 13.57
CA MET A 226 -6.43 1.89 12.24
C MET A 226 -5.91 2.87 11.19
N VAL A 227 -4.90 2.44 10.46
CA VAL A 227 -4.45 3.03 9.20
C VAL A 227 -5.17 2.31 8.07
N THR A 228 -5.91 3.04 7.27
CA THR A 228 -6.72 2.53 6.16
C THR A 228 -5.91 2.37 4.88
N GLU A 229 -6.35 1.49 3.98
CA GLU A 229 -5.71 1.20 2.70
C GLU A 229 -5.54 2.47 1.83
N ASN A 230 -6.60 3.29 1.72
CA ASN A 230 -6.56 4.51 0.90
C ASN A 230 -6.15 5.73 1.73
N ARG A 231 -4.84 5.98 1.79
CA ARG A 231 -4.29 7.11 2.55
C ARG A 231 -4.79 8.48 2.12
N LYS A 232 -5.12 8.67 0.82
CA LYS A 232 -5.53 9.97 0.28
C LYS A 232 -7.00 10.28 0.52
N GLU A 233 -7.86 9.27 0.52
CA GLU A 233 -9.30 9.43 0.70
C GLU A 233 -9.71 9.30 2.16
N ASP A 234 -9.15 8.32 2.89
CA ASP A 234 -9.55 7.99 4.25
C ASP A 234 -8.53 8.39 5.31
N GLY A 235 -7.25 8.42 4.92
CA GLY A 235 -6.14 8.60 5.86
C GLY A 235 -5.83 10.07 6.18
N LEU A 236 -5.92 10.97 5.21
CA LEU A 236 -5.45 12.35 5.30
C LEU A 236 -6.47 13.37 4.81
N VAL A 237 -6.49 14.55 5.41
CA VAL A 237 -7.15 15.73 4.88
C VAL A 237 -6.12 16.48 4.03
N LEU A 238 -6.09 16.19 2.72
CA LEU A 238 -5.01 16.59 1.81
C LEU A 238 -4.76 18.10 1.71
N CYS A 239 -5.79 18.92 1.92
CA CYS A 239 -5.69 20.39 1.89
C CYS A 239 -5.24 21.01 3.23
N ARG A 240 -5.01 20.20 4.27
CA ARG A 240 -4.57 20.64 5.59
C ARG A 240 -3.07 20.40 5.78
N SER A 241 -2.51 21.11 6.78
CA SER A 241 -1.10 20.98 7.12
C SER A 241 -0.77 19.58 7.71
N ILE A 242 0.52 19.26 7.76
CA ILE A 242 1.03 18.05 8.42
C ILE A 242 0.61 18.06 9.89
N MET A 243 0.79 19.20 10.56
CA MET A 243 0.42 19.39 11.96
C MET A 243 -1.07 19.14 12.19
N GLU A 244 -1.95 19.80 11.42
CA GLU A 244 -3.40 19.63 11.56
C GLU A 244 -3.83 18.18 11.34
N ASN A 245 -3.24 17.48 10.38
CA ASN A 245 -3.50 16.06 10.17
C ASN A 245 -3.06 15.20 11.35
N THR A 246 -1.87 15.47 11.91
CA THR A 246 -1.32 14.69 13.01
C THR A 246 -2.17 14.79 14.27
N VAL A 247 -2.67 15.97 14.63
CA VAL A 247 -3.45 16.17 15.86
C VAL A 247 -4.93 15.81 15.73
N LEU A 248 -5.43 15.60 14.52
CA LEU A 248 -6.85 15.46 14.23
C LEU A 248 -7.63 14.51 15.16
N PRO A 249 -7.16 13.27 15.46
CA PRO A 249 -7.87 12.36 16.34
C PRO A 249 -7.88 12.78 17.81
N SER A 250 -6.83 13.49 18.25
CA SER A 250 -6.65 13.91 19.65
C SER A 250 -7.28 15.27 19.98
N THR A 251 -7.72 16.00 18.96
CA THR A 251 -8.22 17.37 19.09
C THR A 251 -9.29 17.53 20.18
N TYR A 252 -10.25 16.62 20.24
CA TYR A 252 -11.31 16.68 21.27
C TYR A 252 -10.82 16.31 22.68
N MET A 253 -9.77 15.49 22.80
CA MET A 253 -9.20 15.10 24.10
C MET A 253 -8.35 16.22 24.70
N ASN A 254 -7.72 17.01 23.84
CA ASN A 254 -6.84 18.11 24.22
C ASN A 254 -7.58 19.44 24.40
N ALA A 255 -8.88 19.50 24.10
CA ALA A 255 -9.68 20.68 24.30
C ALA A 255 -10.03 20.86 25.79
N LYS A 256 -9.66 22.01 26.39
CA LYS A 256 -10.09 22.43 27.72
C LYS A 256 -11.27 23.40 27.58
N ASN A 257 -12.42 23.02 28.17
CA ASN A 257 -13.66 23.78 28.05
C ASN A 257 -14.07 24.13 26.61
N GLY A 258 -13.82 23.20 25.65
CA GLY A 258 -14.10 23.43 24.24
C GLY A 258 -13.05 24.27 23.49
N ILE A 259 -12.00 24.71 24.15
CA ILE A 259 -10.93 25.55 23.55
C ILE A 259 -9.70 24.65 23.28
N LEU A 260 -9.25 24.63 22.03
CA LEU A 260 -8.06 23.89 21.59
C LEU A 260 -6.78 24.55 22.15
N GLN A 261 -5.89 23.73 22.69
CA GLN A 261 -4.59 24.14 23.20
C GLN A 261 -3.53 24.07 22.08
N LYS A 262 -3.62 24.97 21.09
CA LYS A 262 -2.80 24.95 19.87
C LYS A 262 -1.29 24.77 20.09
N ARG A 263 -0.72 25.40 21.13
CA ARG A 263 0.72 25.24 21.42
C ARG A 263 1.07 23.82 21.86
N ALA A 264 0.33 23.27 22.82
CA ALA A 264 0.56 21.93 23.32
C ALA A 264 0.36 20.85 22.21
N GLU A 265 -0.67 21.05 21.37
CA GLU A 265 -0.91 20.20 20.20
C GLU A 265 0.25 20.27 19.20
N SER A 266 0.74 21.47 18.91
CA SER A 266 1.88 21.71 18.02
C SER A 266 3.14 21.03 18.53
N ASP A 267 3.44 21.14 19.81
CA ASP A 267 4.65 20.57 20.43
C ASP A 267 4.61 19.03 20.35
N ILE A 268 3.48 18.42 20.72
CA ILE A 268 3.32 16.94 20.66
C ILE A 268 3.35 16.43 19.22
N ALA A 269 2.65 17.11 18.28
CA ALA A 269 2.66 16.73 16.86
C ALA A 269 4.07 16.83 16.26
N THR A 270 4.82 17.87 16.61
CA THR A 270 6.20 18.08 16.19
C THR A 270 7.09 16.95 16.70
N GLU A 271 6.97 16.59 17.98
CA GLU A 271 7.71 15.47 18.57
C GLU A 271 7.40 14.15 17.86
N MET A 272 6.11 13.85 17.63
CA MET A 272 5.68 12.63 16.97
C MET A 272 6.17 12.55 15.53
N CYS A 273 6.06 13.61 14.75
CA CYS A 273 6.57 13.68 13.39
C CYS A 273 8.11 13.52 13.34
N ARG A 274 8.82 14.07 14.33
CA ARG A 274 10.28 13.91 14.46
C ARG A 274 10.64 12.47 14.80
N LYS A 275 9.94 11.84 15.75
CA LYS A 275 10.12 10.43 16.13
C LYS A 275 9.98 9.51 14.91
N LEU A 276 9.01 9.77 14.04
CA LEU A 276 8.79 9.01 12.81
C LEU A 276 9.65 9.50 11.63
N ARG A 277 10.55 10.43 11.85
CA ARG A 277 11.48 10.92 10.82
C ARG A 277 10.75 11.43 9.57
N VAL A 278 9.66 12.20 9.77
CA VAL A 278 8.92 12.85 8.66
C VAL A 278 9.81 13.92 8.03
N LYS A 279 10.19 13.71 6.76
CA LYS A 279 11.07 14.63 6.03
C LYS A 279 10.26 15.80 5.47
N THR A 280 10.38 16.96 6.09
CA THR A 280 9.71 18.20 5.68
C THR A 280 10.48 19.42 6.17
N PRO A 281 10.50 20.54 5.43
CA PRO A 281 11.10 21.78 5.91
C PRO A 281 10.27 22.46 7.01
N SER A 282 8.95 22.18 7.08
CA SER A 282 8.02 22.71 8.08
C SER A 282 6.81 21.81 8.22
N TYR A 283 6.29 21.65 9.43
CA TYR A 283 5.05 20.90 9.70
C TYR A 283 3.77 21.70 9.38
N GLU A 284 3.89 22.99 9.11
CA GLU A 284 2.81 23.83 8.56
C GLU A 284 2.57 23.58 7.05
N LYS A 285 3.47 22.86 6.38
CA LYS A 285 3.33 22.51 4.98
C LYS A 285 2.10 21.64 4.75
N ILE A 286 1.41 21.86 3.62
CA ILE A 286 0.24 21.06 3.21
C ILE A 286 0.69 19.63 2.94
N VAL A 287 -0.01 18.65 3.54
CA VAL A 287 0.37 17.23 3.50
C VAL A 287 0.38 16.64 2.09
N ASN A 288 -0.45 17.17 1.18
CA ASN A 288 -0.47 16.71 -0.23
C ASN A 288 0.86 16.95 -0.98
N GLN A 289 1.73 17.83 -0.46
CA GLN A 289 3.02 18.12 -1.06
C GLN A 289 4.14 17.18 -0.60
N LEU A 290 3.84 16.22 0.25
CA LEU A 290 4.79 15.20 0.70
C LEU A 290 4.83 14.01 -0.27
N SER A 291 5.99 13.31 -0.30
CA SER A 291 6.08 11.99 -0.92
C SER A 291 5.18 10.98 -0.22
N GLY A 292 4.82 9.88 -0.92
CA GLY A 292 3.95 8.84 -0.39
C GLY A 292 4.42 8.27 0.95
N GLY A 293 5.72 7.99 1.10
CA GLY A 293 6.30 7.49 2.34
C GLY A 293 6.20 8.49 3.51
N ASN A 294 6.38 9.79 3.24
CA ASN A 294 6.20 10.80 4.28
C ASN A 294 4.72 11.00 4.64
N GLN A 295 3.81 10.92 3.68
CA GLN A 295 2.36 10.91 3.96
C GLN A 295 1.97 9.74 4.88
N GLN A 296 2.50 8.54 4.62
CA GLN A 296 2.26 7.35 5.45
C GLN A 296 2.76 7.54 6.89
N LYS A 297 3.95 8.11 7.05
CA LYS A 297 4.48 8.45 8.37
C LYS A 297 3.60 9.44 9.12
N VAL A 298 3.02 10.42 8.43
CA VAL A 298 2.06 11.37 9.03
C VAL A 298 0.79 10.65 9.51
N ILE A 299 0.28 9.67 8.74
CA ILE A 299 -0.87 8.88 9.17
C ILE A 299 -0.53 8.02 10.39
N ILE A 300 0.62 7.38 10.40
CA ILE A 300 1.07 6.61 11.58
C ILE A 300 1.23 7.57 12.79
N ALA A 301 1.87 8.73 12.61
CA ALA A 301 1.99 9.76 13.65
C ALA A 301 0.63 10.17 14.22
N LYS A 302 -0.33 10.44 13.34
CA LYS A 302 -1.72 10.77 13.69
C LYS A 302 -2.33 9.77 14.64
N TRP A 303 -2.19 8.47 14.38
CA TRP A 303 -2.77 7.42 15.20
C TRP A 303 -1.98 7.15 16.47
N LEU A 304 -0.65 7.33 16.46
CA LEU A 304 0.17 7.22 17.66
C LEU A 304 -0.11 8.31 18.70
N MET A 305 -0.68 9.45 18.30
CA MET A 305 -1.20 10.45 19.22
C MET A 305 -2.28 9.91 20.16
N MET A 306 -2.92 8.80 19.80
CA MET A 306 -3.95 8.14 20.61
C MET A 306 -3.38 7.07 21.55
N TYR A 307 -2.05 6.88 21.57
CA TYR A 307 -1.36 5.87 22.38
C TYR A 307 -1.98 4.46 22.27
N PRO A 308 -2.11 3.92 21.04
CA PRO A 308 -2.79 2.66 20.84
C PRO A 308 -2.01 1.49 21.46
N LYS A 309 -2.75 0.49 21.96
CA LYS A 309 -2.20 -0.82 22.33
C LYS A 309 -2.13 -1.75 21.12
N VAL A 310 -3.08 -1.60 20.20
CA VAL A 310 -3.17 -2.33 18.93
C VAL A 310 -3.28 -1.34 17.78
N LEU A 311 -2.37 -1.43 16.83
CA LEU A 311 -2.35 -0.62 15.62
C LEU A 311 -2.62 -1.50 14.40
N ILE A 312 -3.74 -1.26 13.74
CA ILE A 312 -4.12 -1.93 12.50
C ILE A 312 -3.48 -1.16 11.34
N LEU A 313 -2.76 -1.86 10.47
CA LEU A 313 -2.14 -1.33 9.27
C LEU A 313 -2.67 -2.07 8.04
N ASP A 314 -3.56 -1.43 7.29
CA ASP A 314 -4.10 -1.97 6.05
C ASP A 314 -3.29 -1.44 4.87
N GLU A 315 -2.55 -2.35 4.19
CA GLU A 315 -1.65 -2.04 3.07
C GLU A 315 -0.66 -0.88 3.37
N PRO A 316 0.16 -0.98 4.45
CA PRO A 316 0.94 0.15 4.96
C PRO A 316 1.96 0.71 3.98
N THR A 317 2.38 -0.06 2.99
CA THR A 317 3.44 0.32 2.06
C THR A 317 2.96 0.44 0.60
N ARG A 318 1.64 0.37 0.37
CA ARG A 318 1.08 0.48 -0.97
C ARG A 318 1.38 1.84 -1.62
N GLY A 319 1.98 1.80 -2.82
CA GLY A 319 2.34 3.00 -3.57
C GLY A 319 3.40 3.86 -2.87
N ILE A 320 4.35 3.21 -2.20
CA ILE A 320 5.51 3.81 -1.54
C ILE A 320 6.77 3.20 -2.17
N ASP A 321 7.81 4.02 -2.34
CA ASP A 321 9.10 3.56 -2.86
C ASP A 321 9.83 2.62 -1.87
N VAL A 322 10.75 1.80 -2.40
CA VAL A 322 11.45 0.75 -1.64
C VAL A 322 12.20 1.31 -0.42
N GLY A 323 12.79 2.50 -0.56
CA GLY A 323 13.49 3.15 0.55
C GLY A 323 12.55 3.54 1.68
N ALA A 324 11.39 4.09 1.33
CA ALA A 324 10.37 4.45 2.31
C ALA A 324 9.69 3.20 2.91
N LYS A 325 9.52 2.09 2.17
CA LYS A 325 9.03 0.80 2.71
C LYS A 325 9.93 0.37 3.90
N SER A 326 11.24 0.31 3.70
CA SER A 326 12.21 -0.07 4.75
C SER A 326 12.12 0.84 5.98
N GLU A 327 11.90 2.16 5.80
CA GLU A 327 11.70 3.09 6.91
C GLU A 327 10.40 2.79 7.69
N ILE A 328 9.31 2.40 7.00
CA ILE A 328 8.05 1.99 7.66
C ILE A 328 8.23 0.68 8.43
N TYR A 329 8.95 -0.32 7.89
CA TYR A 329 9.23 -1.57 8.59
C TYR A 329 10.05 -1.34 9.87
N GLN A 330 11.03 -0.44 9.82
CA GLN A 330 11.78 -0.04 11.02
C GLN A 330 10.87 0.61 12.07
N ILE A 331 9.96 1.50 11.64
CA ILE A 331 8.97 2.11 12.54
C ILE A 331 8.08 1.03 13.18
N MET A 332 7.60 0.05 12.40
CA MET A 332 6.79 -1.04 12.94
C MET A 332 7.55 -1.82 14.02
N ASN A 333 8.81 -2.18 13.80
CA ASN A 333 9.63 -2.86 14.80
C ASN A 333 9.85 -2.00 16.05
N GLU A 334 10.24 -0.72 15.88
CA GLU A 334 10.42 0.22 17.00
C GLU A 334 9.14 0.35 17.84
N LEU A 335 7.96 0.32 17.22
CA LEU A 335 6.66 0.37 17.93
C LEU A 335 6.38 -0.91 18.71
N THR A 336 6.68 -2.06 18.14
CA THR A 336 6.45 -3.34 18.82
C THR A 336 7.40 -3.56 20.00
N GLU A 337 8.65 -3.10 19.91
CA GLU A 337 9.59 -3.05 21.03
C GLU A 337 9.09 -2.15 22.17
N GLN A 338 8.30 -1.11 21.86
CA GLN A 338 7.64 -0.26 22.85
C GLN A 338 6.34 -0.89 23.39
N GLY A 339 5.99 -2.11 22.95
CA GLY A 339 4.83 -2.86 23.43
C GLY A 339 3.53 -2.59 22.68
N VAL A 340 3.56 -1.87 21.57
CA VAL A 340 2.42 -1.73 20.64
C VAL A 340 2.33 -3.03 19.84
N SER A 341 1.14 -3.62 19.75
CA SER A 341 0.90 -4.78 18.88
C SER A 341 0.37 -4.31 17.53
N ILE A 342 0.76 -4.97 16.46
CA ILE A 342 0.39 -4.58 15.10
C ILE A 342 -0.42 -5.70 14.45
N ILE A 343 -1.53 -5.35 13.82
CA ILE A 343 -2.22 -6.21 12.87
C ILE A 343 -1.95 -5.64 11.48
N MET A 344 -1.34 -6.43 10.62
CA MET A 344 -0.92 -6.01 9.29
C MET A 344 -1.65 -6.78 8.20
N ILE A 345 -2.28 -6.07 7.27
CA ILE A 345 -2.74 -6.62 6.00
C ILE A 345 -1.75 -6.18 4.92
N SER A 346 -1.32 -7.10 4.08
CA SER A 346 -0.61 -6.79 2.84
C SER A 346 -1.03 -7.73 1.71
N SER A 347 -1.12 -7.18 0.51
CA SER A 347 -1.22 -7.93 -0.75
C SER A 347 0.15 -8.39 -1.25
N ASP A 348 1.23 -7.81 -0.74
CA ASP A 348 2.62 -8.17 -1.02
C ASP A 348 3.01 -9.35 -0.11
N MET A 349 3.17 -10.52 -0.73
CA MET A 349 3.45 -11.77 0.00
C MET A 349 4.82 -11.73 0.70
N GLU A 350 5.81 -11.10 0.07
CA GLU A 350 7.15 -10.96 0.63
C GLU A 350 7.14 -10.03 1.85
N GLU A 351 6.34 -8.96 1.78
CA GLU A 351 6.16 -8.04 2.89
C GLU A 351 5.58 -8.75 4.12
N ILE A 352 4.50 -9.51 3.93
CA ILE A 352 3.83 -10.17 5.05
C ILE A 352 4.70 -11.27 5.66
N MET A 353 5.39 -12.07 4.83
CA MET A 353 6.32 -13.11 5.29
C MET A 353 7.56 -12.53 5.98
N GLY A 354 8.03 -11.36 5.52
CA GLY A 354 9.20 -10.69 6.06
C GLY A 354 8.96 -9.99 7.40
N MET A 355 7.74 -9.50 7.63
CA MET A 355 7.42 -8.66 8.78
C MET A 355 6.62 -9.36 9.87
N ALA A 356 5.74 -10.31 9.53
CA ALA A 356 4.85 -10.94 10.49
C ALA A 356 5.58 -11.96 11.39
N ASP A 357 5.20 -12.01 12.66
CA ASP A 357 5.61 -13.06 13.59
C ASP A 357 4.74 -14.30 13.46
N ARG A 358 3.47 -14.08 13.07
CA ARG A 358 2.45 -15.10 12.82
C ARG A 358 1.52 -14.59 11.72
N ILE A 359 1.06 -15.51 10.85
CA ILE A 359 0.18 -15.19 9.71
C ILE A 359 -1.12 -15.97 9.86
N LEU A 360 -2.23 -15.25 9.84
CA LEU A 360 -3.56 -15.82 9.67
C LEU A 360 -3.95 -15.73 8.20
N VAL A 361 -4.32 -16.83 7.61
CA VAL A 361 -4.77 -16.87 6.21
C VAL A 361 -6.28 -16.89 6.18
N MET A 362 -6.86 -15.94 5.42
CA MET A 362 -8.31 -15.83 5.25
C MET A 362 -8.74 -16.38 3.90
N CYS A 363 -9.85 -17.13 3.94
CA CYS A 363 -10.57 -17.60 2.77
C CYS A 363 -12.08 -17.42 2.98
N GLU A 364 -12.76 -16.81 2.03
CA GLU A 364 -14.22 -16.64 2.03
C GLU A 364 -14.82 -16.15 3.37
N GLY A 365 -14.15 -15.22 4.05
CA GLY A 365 -14.62 -14.60 5.28
C GLY A 365 -14.38 -15.40 6.56
N LYS A 366 -13.52 -16.42 6.51
CA LYS A 366 -13.09 -17.23 7.66
C LYS A 366 -11.58 -17.32 7.71
N ILE A 367 -11.02 -17.65 8.86
CA ILE A 367 -9.62 -18.06 8.98
C ILE A 367 -9.52 -19.51 8.55
N SER A 368 -8.78 -19.77 7.48
CA SER A 368 -8.54 -21.10 6.91
C SER A 368 -7.27 -21.75 7.42
N GLY A 369 -6.32 -20.95 7.90
CA GLY A 369 -5.06 -21.45 8.46
C GLY A 369 -4.31 -20.42 9.27
N GLU A 370 -3.40 -20.92 10.09
CA GLU A 370 -2.46 -20.15 10.89
C GLU A 370 -1.05 -20.69 10.66
N LEU A 371 -0.09 -19.82 10.42
CA LEU A 371 1.30 -20.16 10.16
C LEU A 371 2.21 -19.38 11.11
N HIS A 372 3.25 -20.04 11.62
CA HIS A 372 4.25 -19.45 12.48
C HIS A 372 5.54 -19.17 11.73
N LYS A 373 6.37 -18.28 12.27
CA LYS A 373 7.66 -17.92 11.69
C LYS A 373 8.52 -19.16 11.46
N GLY A 374 9.05 -19.31 10.25
CA GLY A 374 9.77 -20.52 9.80
C GLY A 374 8.91 -21.54 9.05
N GLU A 375 7.59 -21.43 9.10
CA GLU A 375 6.66 -22.28 8.34
C GLU A 375 6.14 -21.63 7.06
N TYR A 376 6.40 -20.31 6.90
CA TYR A 376 5.90 -19.53 5.77
C TYR A 376 6.52 -19.99 4.46
N THR A 377 5.67 -20.33 3.50
CA THR A 377 6.00 -20.36 2.08
C THR A 377 4.82 -19.76 1.31
N GLN A 378 5.09 -19.20 0.14
CA GLN A 378 4.01 -18.65 -0.70
C GLN A 378 3.00 -19.73 -1.05
N GLU A 379 3.46 -20.96 -1.30
CA GLU A 379 2.61 -22.10 -1.63
C GLU A 379 1.65 -22.44 -0.49
N LYS A 380 2.14 -22.51 0.76
CA LYS A 380 1.28 -22.80 1.92
C LYS A 380 0.24 -21.70 2.14
N ILE A 381 0.64 -20.43 2.01
CA ILE A 381 -0.29 -19.33 2.16
C ILE A 381 -1.37 -19.38 1.07
N LEU A 382 -0.99 -19.68 -0.19
CA LEU A 382 -1.92 -19.82 -1.29
C LEU A 382 -2.81 -21.08 -1.15
N GLU A 383 -2.28 -22.18 -0.62
CA GLU A 383 -3.06 -23.40 -0.34
C GLU A 383 -4.22 -23.08 0.65
N TYR A 384 -3.91 -22.43 1.76
CA TYR A 384 -4.93 -22.01 2.70
C TYR A 384 -5.88 -20.93 2.13
N ALA A 385 -5.36 -19.99 1.35
CA ALA A 385 -6.15 -18.91 0.76
C ALA A 385 -7.12 -19.41 -0.32
N ALA A 386 -6.80 -20.51 -0.99
CA ALA A 386 -7.67 -21.13 -2.00
C ALA A 386 -8.67 -22.13 -1.39
N GLU A 387 -8.55 -22.48 -0.12
CA GLU A 387 -9.37 -23.51 0.56
C GLU A 387 -9.53 -24.76 -0.33
N VAL A 388 -8.41 -25.30 -0.82
CA VAL A 388 -8.45 -26.55 -1.59
C VAL A 388 -8.96 -27.63 -0.65
N LYS A 389 -10.28 -27.83 -0.64
CA LYS A 389 -10.91 -28.94 0.07
C LYS A 389 -10.33 -30.21 -0.52
N LYS A 390 -9.49 -30.93 0.27
CA LYS A 390 -9.22 -32.32 0.04
C LYS A 390 -10.45 -33.15 0.39
#